data_e13e4e841b9fc37fcdb01fb4fa905e1d
#
_entry.id   e13e4e841b9fc37fcdb01fb4fa905e1d
#
_cell.length_a   1.000
_cell.length_b   1.000
_cell.length_c   1.000
_cell.angle_alpha   90.00
_cell.angle_beta   90.00
_cell.angle_gamma   90.00
#
_symmetry.space_group_name_H-M   'P 1'
#
loop_
_entity.id
_entity.type
_entity.pdbx_description
1 polymer ?
#
loop_
_entity_poly.entity_id
_entity_poly.type
_entity_poly.pdbx_seq_one_letter_code
_entity_poly.pdbx_strand_id
1 'polypeptide(L)'
;WGESQEYERIEEDTISDIIYNHPKPATPLKTFFLPIKENVVNIEKHDQKRIIMGIPSCDLSGTNILDEIYLDDTFVDPTYKRNRNNSILIGSDCHTLQEHCHCTTYGIKPYPQENHDLTISLLENTIYLQTNSDKGKQWIQEIQKFTSLFEPTENEIQDILNKRKAVEEELNRKNSDLPNYNDTGDLINSSGDEIWKKYSETCVSCGACAAICPTCTCFLLLEKPDFEKVRHLDACQYPGFEKVAAGEDPLK
;
A
#
# COMPACT_ATOMS: atom_id res chain seq x y z
N TRP A 1 -5.28 20.83 9.64
CA TRP A 1 -5.07 19.36 9.60
C TRP A 1 -6.39 18.78 9.12
N GLY A 2 -6.43 18.21 7.92
CA GLY A 2 -7.62 17.50 7.41
C GLY A 2 -7.83 16.20 8.19
N GLU A 3 -9.04 15.66 8.13
CA GLU A 3 -9.36 14.35 8.69
C GLU A 3 -8.49 13.29 8.00
N SER A 4 -7.74 12.51 8.77
CA SER A 4 -6.96 11.39 8.26
C SER A 4 -7.92 10.21 8.03
N GLN A 5 -7.73 9.49 6.93
CA GLN A 5 -8.44 8.25 6.67
C GLN A 5 -7.58 7.08 7.10
N GLU A 6 -8.20 6.10 7.72
CA GLU A 6 -7.53 4.92 8.26
C GLU A 6 -8.23 3.64 7.83
N TYR A 7 -7.50 2.54 7.83
CA TYR A 7 -8.10 1.23 7.77
C TYR A 7 -8.61 0.85 9.16
N GLU A 8 -9.91 0.68 9.27
CA GLU A 8 -10.55 0.24 10.51
C GLU A 8 -11.25 -1.10 10.31
N ARG A 9 -11.46 -1.81 11.41
CA ARG A 9 -12.28 -3.01 11.37
C ARG A 9 -13.74 -2.60 11.19
N ILE A 10 -14.39 -3.16 10.16
CA ILE A 10 -15.79 -2.91 9.91
C ILE A 10 -16.61 -3.68 10.95
N GLU A 11 -17.41 -2.96 11.72
CA GLU A 11 -18.41 -3.45 12.66
C GLU A 11 -19.78 -2.86 12.29
N GLU A 12 -20.88 -3.38 12.86
CA GLU A 12 -22.23 -2.93 12.46
C GLU A 12 -22.45 -1.42 12.64
N ASP A 13 -21.86 -0.83 13.66
CA ASP A 13 -21.96 0.59 13.99
C ASP A 13 -21.03 1.50 13.16
N THR A 14 -20.01 0.93 12.49
CA THR A 14 -19.06 1.69 11.67
C THR A 14 -19.34 1.61 10.16
N ILE A 15 -20.33 0.84 9.72
CA ILE A 15 -20.67 0.68 8.30
C ILE A 15 -21.00 2.02 7.63
N SER A 16 -21.66 2.92 8.33
CA SER A 16 -22.04 4.25 7.81
C SER A 16 -20.85 5.17 7.56
N ASP A 17 -19.71 4.88 8.18
CA ASP A 17 -18.52 5.73 8.16
C ASP A 17 -17.54 5.33 7.05
N ILE A 18 -17.88 4.28 6.27
CA ILE A 18 -17.05 3.81 5.17
C ILE A 18 -16.98 4.87 4.08
N ILE A 19 -15.76 5.28 3.75
CA ILE A 19 -15.47 6.20 2.66
C ILE A 19 -15.02 5.41 1.45
N TYR A 20 -15.76 5.52 0.36
CA TYR A 20 -15.47 4.84 -0.90
C TYR A 20 -14.70 5.76 -1.86
N ASN A 21 -13.84 5.17 -2.68
CA ASN A 21 -13.19 5.84 -3.82
C ASN A 21 -12.39 7.09 -3.44
N HIS A 22 -11.79 7.07 -2.27
CA HIS A 22 -10.90 8.13 -1.79
C HIS A 22 -9.46 7.61 -1.68
N PRO A 23 -8.47 8.36 -2.15
CA PRO A 23 -7.07 7.93 -2.11
C PRO A 23 -6.43 8.12 -0.73
N LYS A 24 -5.38 7.34 -0.47
CA LYS A 24 -4.41 7.52 0.62
C LYS A 24 -4.95 7.38 2.04
N PRO A 25 -5.27 6.16 2.49
CA PRO A 25 -5.33 5.89 3.92
C PRO A 25 -3.96 6.17 4.56
N ALA A 26 -3.92 6.66 5.79
CA ALA A 26 -2.66 6.95 6.47
C ALA A 26 -1.92 5.67 6.89
N THR A 27 -2.65 4.60 7.19
CA THR A 27 -2.06 3.27 7.44
C THR A 27 -1.63 2.62 6.12
N PRO A 28 -0.34 2.30 5.92
CA PRO A 28 0.12 1.68 4.68
C PRO A 28 -0.30 0.20 4.61
N LEU A 29 -0.66 -0.26 3.40
CA LEU A 29 -1.11 -1.63 3.15
C LEU A 29 -0.11 -2.70 3.62
N LYS A 30 1.19 -2.43 3.57
CA LYS A 30 2.25 -3.36 3.99
C LYS A 30 2.08 -3.88 5.43
N THR A 31 1.49 -3.09 6.33
CA THR A 31 1.33 -3.46 7.74
C THR A 31 0.41 -4.66 7.94
N PHE A 32 -0.46 -4.96 6.98
CA PHE A 32 -1.29 -6.16 7.00
C PHE A 32 -0.52 -7.44 6.64
N PHE A 33 0.63 -7.31 5.97
CA PHE A 33 1.44 -8.44 5.52
C PHE A 33 2.70 -8.62 6.38
N LEU A 34 3.30 -7.51 6.78
CA LEU A 34 4.53 -7.45 7.58
C LEU A 34 4.19 -6.90 8.97
N PRO A 35 4.16 -7.75 10.00
CA PRO A 35 3.95 -7.29 11.37
C PRO A 35 5.05 -6.32 11.79
N ILE A 36 4.70 -5.28 12.55
CA ILE A 36 5.68 -4.33 13.11
C ILE A 36 6.73 -5.06 13.96
N LYS A 37 6.29 -6.12 14.62
CA LYS A 37 7.14 -6.97 15.45
C LYS A 37 6.68 -8.42 15.35
N GLU A 38 7.64 -9.33 15.12
CA GLU A 38 7.37 -10.77 15.14
C GLU A 38 8.56 -11.57 15.67
N ASN A 39 8.27 -12.73 16.25
CA ASN A 39 9.29 -13.71 16.57
C ASN A 39 9.57 -14.56 15.32
N VAL A 40 10.80 -14.49 14.79
CA VAL A 40 11.16 -15.20 13.54
C VAL A 40 11.59 -16.66 13.76
N VAL A 41 11.74 -17.10 15.01
CA VAL A 41 12.03 -18.49 15.36
C VAL A 41 10.74 -19.22 15.73
N ASN A 42 9.95 -18.62 16.63
CA ASN A 42 8.66 -19.17 17.06
C ASN A 42 7.54 -18.38 16.39
N ILE A 43 7.31 -18.68 15.11
CA ILE A 43 6.28 -17.99 14.33
C ILE A 43 4.90 -18.38 14.83
N GLU A 44 4.17 -17.43 15.39
CA GLU A 44 2.78 -17.62 15.78
C GLU A 44 1.91 -17.90 14.55
N LYS A 45 1.21 -19.01 14.57
CA LYS A 45 0.30 -19.40 13.48
C LYS A 45 -1.06 -18.76 13.69
N HIS A 46 -1.25 -17.57 13.16
CA HIS A 46 -2.57 -16.96 13.05
C HIS A 46 -3.13 -17.17 11.64
N ASP A 47 -4.01 -18.16 11.48
CA ASP A 47 -4.72 -18.44 10.22
C ASP A 47 -5.96 -17.54 10.03
N GLN A 48 -5.83 -16.29 10.43
CA GLN A 48 -6.93 -15.34 10.32
C GLN A 48 -7.08 -14.88 8.88
N LYS A 49 -8.19 -15.24 8.23
CA LYS A 49 -8.59 -14.67 6.95
C LYS A 49 -9.06 -13.24 7.15
N ARG A 50 -8.72 -12.37 6.23
CA ARG A 50 -9.12 -10.96 6.27
C ARG A 50 -9.50 -10.45 4.88
N ILE A 51 -10.36 -9.45 4.87
CA ILE A 51 -10.72 -8.70 3.68
C ILE A 51 -10.23 -7.27 3.92
N ILE A 52 -9.45 -6.74 3.00
CA ILE A 52 -8.93 -5.38 3.06
C ILE A 52 -9.58 -4.64 1.90
N MET A 53 -10.35 -3.60 2.19
CA MET A 53 -11.17 -2.88 1.21
C MET A 53 -10.75 -1.41 1.13
N GLY A 54 -10.92 -0.81 -0.05
CA GLY A 54 -10.61 0.60 -0.27
C GLY A 54 -9.15 0.87 -0.62
N ILE A 55 -8.44 -0.13 -1.14
CA ILE A 55 -7.00 -0.05 -1.41
C ILE A 55 -6.76 0.77 -2.68
N PRO A 56 -6.01 1.88 -2.61
CA PRO A 56 -5.67 2.65 -3.80
C PRO A 56 -4.65 1.91 -4.68
N SER A 57 -4.67 2.20 -5.98
CA SER A 57 -3.80 1.55 -6.96
C SER A 57 -2.31 1.69 -6.65
N CYS A 58 -1.88 2.82 -6.10
CA CYS A 58 -0.48 3.04 -5.72
C CYS A 58 -0.01 2.09 -4.60
N ASP A 59 -0.86 1.76 -3.63
CA ASP A 59 -0.53 0.79 -2.59
C ASP A 59 -0.52 -0.65 -3.13
N LEU A 60 -1.44 -0.98 -4.05
CA LEU A 60 -1.43 -2.26 -4.75
C LEU A 60 -0.15 -2.44 -5.58
N SER A 61 0.29 -1.40 -6.30
CA SER A 61 1.57 -1.43 -7.03
C SER A 61 2.75 -1.62 -6.10
N GLY A 62 2.72 -1.04 -4.90
CA GLY A 62 3.74 -1.27 -3.88
C GLY A 62 3.83 -2.74 -3.44
N THR A 63 2.72 -3.48 -3.46
CA THR A 63 2.73 -4.91 -3.12
C THR A 63 3.46 -5.77 -4.15
N ASN A 64 3.58 -5.35 -5.42
CA ASN A 64 4.36 -6.06 -6.42
C ASN A 64 5.84 -6.15 -5.99
N ILE A 65 6.39 -5.04 -5.51
CA ILE A 65 7.77 -4.99 -5.01
C ILE A 65 7.94 -5.85 -3.76
N LEU A 66 6.94 -5.84 -2.87
CA LEU A 66 6.98 -6.69 -1.68
C LEU A 66 6.88 -8.17 -2.04
N ASP A 67 6.02 -8.53 -2.99
CA ASP A 67 5.87 -9.89 -3.48
C ASP A 67 7.18 -10.39 -4.14
N GLU A 68 7.87 -9.56 -4.92
CA GLU A 68 9.18 -9.88 -5.51
C GLU A 68 10.25 -10.14 -4.44
N ILE A 69 10.25 -9.39 -3.33
CA ILE A 69 11.22 -9.54 -2.24
C ILE A 69 10.90 -10.73 -1.34
N TYR A 70 9.64 -10.84 -0.90
CA TYR A 70 9.25 -11.77 0.17
C TYR A 70 8.69 -13.11 -0.32
N LEU A 71 8.38 -13.22 -1.62
CA LEU A 71 7.93 -14.46 -2.25
C LEU A 71 8.94 -15.00 -3.27
N ASP A 72 10.18 -14.45 -3.28
CA ASP A 72 11.27 -14.99 -4.10
C ASP A 72 11.50 -16.46 -3.78
N ASP A 73 11.61 -17.29 -4.83
CA ASP A 73 11.70 -18.75 -4.68
C ASP A 73 12.91 -19.22 -3.84
N THR A 74 13.95 -18.39 -3.72
CA THR A 74 15.15 -18.69 -2.93
C THR A 74 14.93 -18.44 -1.44
N PHE A 75 14.15 -17.40 -1.09
CA PHE A 75 13.96 -16.97 0.30
C PHE A 75 12.51 -16.50 0.55
N VAL A 76 11.57 -17.44 0.53
CA VAL A 76 10.16 -17.12 0.84
C VAL A 76 10.00 -16.81 2.32
N ASP A 77 9.52 -15.60 2.63
CA ASP A 77 9.11 -15.23 4.00
C ASP A 77 7.78 -15.92 4.35
N PRO A 78 7.75 -16.81 5.36
CA PRO A 78 6.55 -17.60 5.65
C PRO A 78 5.40 -16.76 6.24
N THR A 79 5.71 -15.68 6.98
CA THR A 79 4.71 -14.81 7.58
C THR A 79 4.07 -13.92 6.50
N TYR A 80 4.88 -13.32 5.64
CA TYR A 80 4.39 -12.54 4.50
C TYR A 80 3.50 -13.40 3.60
N LYS A 81 3.99 -14.56 3.17
CA LYS A 81 3.24 -15.50 2.30
C LYS A 81 1.90 -15.88 2.90
N ARG A 82 1.88 -16.25 4.18
CA ARG A 82 0.63 -16.60 4.88
C ARG A 82 -0.34 -15.45 4.93
N ASN A 83 0.11 -14.26 5.35
CA ASN A 83 -0.73 -13.08 5.46
C ASN A 83 -1.28 -12.65 4.09
N ARG A 84 -0.44 -12.71 3.05
CA ARG A 84 -0.81 -12.40 1.67
C ARG A 84 -1.87 -13.36 1.14
N ASN A 85 -1.68 -14.67 1.36
CA ASN A 85 -2.61 -15.71 0.93
C ASN A 85 -3.96 -15.67 1.67
N ASN A 86 -3.95 -15.29 2.94
CA ASN A 86 -5.14 -15.22 3.78
C ASN A 86 -5.91 -13.88 3.63
N SER A 87 -5.42 -12.97 2.79
CA SER A 87 -6.08 -11.69 2.54
C SER A 87 -6.81 -11.71 1.20
N ILE A 88 -8.04 -11.17 1.17
CA ILE A 88 -8.75 -10.75 -0.03
C ILE A 88 -8.53 -9.26 -0.18
N LEU A 89 -8.00 -8.83 -1.32
CA LEU A 89 -7.70 -7.44 -1.59
C LEU A 89 -8.75 -6.84 -2.50
N ILE A 90 -9.45 -5.83 -1.99
CA ILE A 90 -10.45 -5.09 -2.73
C ILE A 90 -9.91 -3.68 -3.00
N GLY A 91 -9.45 -3.48 -4.22
CA GLY A 91 -8.97 -2.19 -4.68
C GLY A 91 -10.12 -1.21 -4.90
N SER A 92 -9.80 0.07 -4.88
CA SER A 92 -10.77 1.15 -5.06
C SER A 92 -10.29 2.15 -6.11
N ASP A 93 -11.20 2.55 -7.00
CA ASP A 93 -10.93 3.66 -7.92
C ASP A 93 -10.72 4.96 -7.12
N CYS A 94 -9.78 5.80 -7.53
CA CYS A 94 -9.65 7.15 -7.01
C CYS A 94 -10.59 8.07 -7.80
N HIS A 95 -11.61 8.62 -7.15
CA HIS A 95 -12.51 9.59 -7.77
C HIS A 95 -12.14 11.03 -7.44
N THR A 96 -11.21 11.22 -6.51
CA THR A 96 -10.69 12.53 -6.10
C THR A 96 -9.17 12.48 -6.04
N LEU A 97 -8.55 13.65 -6.08
CA LEU A 97 -7.10 13.82 -5.95
C LEU A 97 -6.77 14.48 -4.62
N GLN A 98 -5.70 14.04 -4.02
CA GLN A 98 -5.06 14.74 -2.91
C GLN A 98 -3.89 15.59 -3.41
N GLU A 99 -3.43 16.50 -2.55
CA GLU A 99 -2.39 17.48 -2.89
C GLU A 99 -1.13 16.83 -3.48
N HIS A 100 -0.70 15.69 -2.93
CA HIS A 100 0.54 15.02 -3.33
C HIS A 100 0.32 13.76 -4.19
N CYS A 101 -0.85 13.62 -4.83
CA CYS A 101 -1.07 12.53 -5.76
C CYS A 101 -0.22 12.72 -7.03
N HIS A 102 0.59 11.72 -7.36
CA HIS A 102 1.47 11.71 -8.53
C HIS A 102 1.69 10.31 -9.11
N CYS A 103 0.76 9.36 -8.89
CA CYS A 103 0.90 7.98 -9.33
C CYS A 103 1.13 7.85 -10.83
N THR A 104 0.53 8.71 -11.67
CA THR A 104 0.67 8.63 -13.12
C THR A 104 2.08 8.96 -13.61
N THR A 105 2.91 9.67 -12.82
CA THR A 105 4.34 9.88 -13.15
C THR A 105 5.14 8.58 -13.09
N TYR A 106 4.66 7.57 -12.36
CA TYR A 106 5.23 6.22 -12.29
C TYR A 106 4.52 5.22 -13.21
N GLY A 107 3.65 5.69 -14.10
CA GLY A 107 2.85 4.82 -14.97
C GLY A 107 1.72 4.08 -14.27
N ILE A 108 1.42 4.41 -13.00
CA ILE A 108 0.35 3.81 -12.22
C ILE A 108 -0.95 4.55 -12.48
N LYS A 109 -2.00 3.83 -12.85
CA LYS A 109 -3.32 4.41 -13.06
C LYS A 109 -4.02 4.74 -11.72
N PRO A 110 -4.89 5.76 -11.65
CA PRO A 110 -5.65 6.08 -10.44
C PRO A 110 -6.81 5.09 -10.17
N TYR A 111 -6.72 3.90 -10.70
CA TYR A 111 -7.64 2.79 -10.47
C TYR A 111 -6.87 1.47 -10.53
N PRO A 112 -7.27 0.46 -9.74
CA PRO A 112 -6.59 -0.82 -9.66
C PRO A 112 -6.53 -1.55 -10.99
N GLN A 113 -5.37 -2.10 -11.34
CA GLN A 113 -5.16 -2.87 -12.57
C GLN A 113 -4.70 -4.30 -12.29
N GLU A 114 -3.91 -4.50 -11.26
CA GLU A 114 -3.28 -5.77 -10.96
C GLU A 114 -3.15 -6.00 -9.45
N ASN A 115 -2.78 -7.21 -9.07
CA ASN A 115 -2.42 -7.62 -7.71
C ASN A 115 -3.55 -7.48 -6.66
N HIS A 116 -4.80 -7.57 -7.10
CA HIS A 116 -6.00 -7.50 -6.25
C HIS A 116 -7.06 -8.48 -6.72
N ASP A 117 -8.05 -8.74 -5.87
CA ASP A 117 -9.09 -9.73 -6.13
C ASP A 117 -10.36 -9.11 -6.71
N LEU A 118 -10.73 -7.93 -6.22
CA LEU A 118 -11.90 -7.17 -6.63
C LEU A 118 -11.57 -5.68 -6.74
N THR A 119 -12.30 -4.95 -7.59
CA THR A 119 -12.28 -3.48 -7.63
C THR A 119 -13.65 -2.94 -7.26
N ILE A 120 -13.67 -1.90 -6.42
CA ILE A 120 -14.86 -1.12 -6.09
C ILE A 120 -14.85 0.18 -6.89
N SER A 121 -15.98 0.44 -7.57
CA SER A 121 -16.28 1.74 -8.17
C SER A 121 -17.64 2.21 -7.67
N LEU A 122 -17.69 3.42 -7.12
CA LEU A 122 -18.94 4.06 -6.71
C LEU A 122 -19.43 5.00 -7.80
N LEU A 123 -20.63 4.75 -8.31
CA LEU A 123 -21.33 5.65 -9.23
C LEU A 123 -22.64 6.06 -8.58
N GLU A 124 -22.77 7.35 -8.26
CA GLU A 124 -23.89 7.87 -7.45
C GLU A 124 -24.03 7.13 -6.12
N ASN A 125 -25.08 6.35 -5.94
CA ASN A 125 -25.33 5.56 -4.73
C ASN A 125 -25.21 4.05 -4.97
N THR A 126 -24.60 3.64 -6.10
CA THR A 126 -24.46 2.23 -6.46
C THR A 126 -22.99 1.81 -6.42
N ILE A 127 -22.74 0.70 -5.75
CA ILE A 127 -21.42 0.09 -5.69
C ILE A 127 -21.30 -0.95 -6.79
N TYR A 128 -20.30 -0.79 -7.64
CA TYR A 128 -19.95 -1.73 -8.70
C TYR A 128 -18.72 -2.53 -8.28
N LEU A 129 -18.81 -3.85 -8.44
CA LEU A 129 -17.73 -4.79 -8.13
C LEU A 129 -17.23 -5.43 -9.42
N GLN A 130 -15.97 -5.23 -9.74
CA GLN A 130 -15.27 -5.89 -10.83
C GLN A 130 -14.40 -7.00 -10.29
N THR A 131 -14.52 -8.23 -10.80
CA THR A 131 -13.67 -9.36 -10.41
C THR A 131 -12.36 -9.36 -11.18
N ASN A 132 -11.24 -9.54 -10.48
CA ASN A 132 -9.89 -9.50 -11.05
C ASN A 132 -9.09 -10.80 -10.82
N SER A 133 -9.59 -11.69 -9.94
CA SER A 133 -8.98 -13.00 -9.68
C SER A 133 -10.05 -14.08 -9.52
N ASP A 134 -9.64 -15.36 -9.54
CA ASP A 134 -10.54 -16.47 -9.23
C ASP A 134 -10.99 -16.45 -7.78
N LYS A 135 -10.16 -15.94 -6.87
CA LYS A 135 -10.50 -15.71 -5.47
C LYS A 135 -11.59 -14.64 -5.33
N GLY A 136 -11.50 -13.55 -6.13
CA GLY A 136 -12.55 -12.54 -6.23
C GLY A 136 -13.86 -13.10 -6.76
N LYS A 137 -13.82 -13.95 -7.80
CA LYS A 137 -15.02 -14.62 -8.33
C LYS A 137 -15.69 -15.52 -7.29
N GLN A 138 -14.92 -16.31 -6.55
CA GLN A 138 -15.44 -17.14 -5.46
C GLN A 138 -16.10 -16.28 -4.38
N TRP A 139 -15.51 -15.14 -4.07
CA TRP A 139 -16.06 -14.24 -3.07
C TRP A 139 -17.38 -13.61 -3.50
N ILE A 140 -17.53 -13.22 -4.78
CA ILE A 140 -18.81 -12.78 -5.33
C ILE A 140 -19.88 -13.85 -5.21
N GLN A 141 -19.55 -15.12 -5.46
CA GLN A 141 -20.49 -16.24 -5.29
C GLN A 141 -20.95 -16.38 -3.82
N GLU A 142 -20.06 -16.10 -2.86
CA GLU A 142 -20.47 -16.08 -1.44
C GLU A 142 -21.40 -14.90 -1.13
N ILE A 143 -21.11 -13.70 -1.63
CA ILE A 143 -21.99 -12.52 -1.46
C ILE A 143 -23.38 -12.77 -2.05
N GLN A 144 -23.48 -13.42 -3.21
CA GLN A 144 -24.76 -13.73 -3.86
C GLN A 144 -25.70 -14.61 -3.02
N LYS A 145 -25.18 -15.31 -1.99
CA LYS A 145 -26.01 -16.07 -1.06
C LYS A 145 -26.79 -15.17 -0.09
N PHE A 146 -26.35 -13.93 0.10
CA PHE A 146 -26.91 -12.99 1.06
C PHE A 146 -27.63 -11.80 0.43
N THR A 147 -27.27 -11.47 -0.81
CA THR A 147 -27.88 -10.34 -1.52
C THR A 147 -27.95 -10.59 -3.02
N SER A 148 -28.92 -9.97 -3.67
CA SER A 148 -29.04 -10.01 -5.13
C SER A 148 -28.05 -9.03 -5.76
N LEU A 149 -27.28 -9.50 -6.73
CA LEU A 149 -26.40 -8.67 -7.54
C LEU A 149 -27.01 -8.50 -8.93
N PHE A 150 -26.82 -7.36 -9.53
CA PHE A 150 -27.28 -7.02 -10.87
C PHE A 150 -26.09 -6.74 -11.77
N GLU A 151 -26.20 -7.13 -13.04
CA GLU A 151 -25.20 -6.79 -14.03
C GLU A 151 -25.33 -5.30 -14.40
N PRO A 152 -24.21 -4.57 -14.49
CA PRO A 152 -24.25 -3.18 -14.92
C PRO A 152 -24.65 -3.06 -16.40
N THR A 153 -25.32 -1.97 -16.73
CA THR A 153 -25.60 -1.60 -18.11
C THR A 153 -24.32 -1.08 -18.80
N GLU A 154 -24.30 -1.09 -20.13
CA GLU A 154 -23.17 -0.53 -20.89
C GLU A 154 -22.93 0.95 -20.59
N ASN A 155 -23.98 1.73 -20.34
CA ASN A 155 -23.87 3.14 -19.97
C ASN A 155 -23.18 3.32 -18.62
N GLU A 156 -23.53 2.54 -17.62
CA GLU A 156 -22.91 2.60 -16.28
C GLU A 156 -21.43 2.20 -16.33
N ILE A 157 -21.09 1.19 -17.12
CA ILE A 157 -19.69 0.82 -17.37
C ILE A 157 -18.97 2.00 -18.03
N GLN A 158 -19.55 2.63 -19.03
CA GLN A 158 -18.94 3.78 -19.70
C GLN A 158 -18.76 4.98 -18.76
N ASP A 159 -19.70 5.21 -17.86
CA ASP A 159 -19.60 6.29 -16.87
C ASP A 159 -18.46 6.05 -15.87
N ILE A 160 -18.26 4.81 -15.43
CA ILE A 160 -17.10 4.44 -14.61
C ILE A 160 -15.80 4.71 -15.37
N LEU A 161 -15.71 4.27 -16.64
CA LEU A 161 -14.52 4.50 -17.47
C LEU A 161 -14.27 5.98 -17.71
N ASN A 162 -15.30 6.78 -17.90
CA ASN A 162 -15.19 8.22 -18.06
C ASN A 162 -14.66 8.91 -16.78
N LYS A 163 -15.16 8.50 -15.61
CA LYS A 163 -14.63 8.99 -14.31
C LYS A 163 -13.15 8.65 -14.14
N ARG A 164 -12.76 7.40 -14.39
CA ARG A 164 -11.36 6.96 -14.35
C ARG A 164 -10.47 7.81 -15.25
N LYS A 165 -10.91 8.03 -16.49
CA LYS A 165 -10.18 8.83 -17.47
C LYS A 165 -10.06 10.29 -17.03
N ALA A 166 -11.13 10.90 -16.52
CA ALA A 166 -11.11 12.28 -16.04
C ALA A 166 -10.09 12.49 -14.91
N VAL A 167 -10.03 11.57 -13.94
CA VAL A 167 -9.05 11.63 -12.85
C VAL A 167 -7.62 11.45 -13.36
N GLU A 168 -7.39 10.55 -14.32
CA GLU A 168 -6.08 10.35 -14.92
C GLU A 168 -5.61 11.59 -15.69
N GLU A 169 -6.49 12.21 -16.48
CA GLU A 169 -6.19 13.44 -17.21
C GLU A 169 -5.87 14.60 -16.26
N GLU A 170 -6.62 14.73 -15.17
CA GLU A 170 -6.36 15.75 -14.15
C GLU A 170 -5.03 15.54 -13.44
N LEU A 171 -4.68 14.29 -13.08
CA LEU A 171 -3.37 13.94 -12.51
C LEU A 171 -2.22 14.31 -13.46
N ASN A 172 -2.34 13.95 -14.73
CA ASN A 172 -1.33 14.26 -15.74
C ASN A 172 -1.16 15.78 -15.92
N ARG A 173 -2.26 16.52 -15.92
CA ARG A 173 -2.23 17.98 -15.99
C ARG A 173 -1.57 18.60 -14.75
N LYS A 174 -1.93 18.12 -13.56
CA LYS A 174 -1.40 18.61 -12.28
C LYS A 174 0.11 18.37 -12.16
N ASN A 175 0.58 17.26 -12.68
CA ASN A 175 1.96 16.79 -12.53
C ASN A 175 2.81 17.00 -13.79
N SER A 176 2.34 17.84 -14.73
CA SER A 176 3.04 18.09 -16.02
C SER A 176 4.47 18.60 -15.86
N ASP A 177 4.76 19.28 -14.75
CA ASP A 177 6.08 19.86 -14.47
C ASP A 177 7.02 18.88 -13.71
N LEU A 178 6.53 17.71 -13.32
CA LEU A 178 7.35 16.71 -12.67
C LEU A 178 8.24 15.99 -13.70
N PRO A 179 9.50 15.69 -13.35
CA PRO A 179 10.37 14.91 -14.22
C PRO A 179 9.83 13.49 -14.44
N ASN A 180 10.22 12.87 -15.55
CA ASN A 180 9.93 11.46 -15.75
C ASN A 180 10.64 10.65 -14.67
N TYR A 181 9.93 9.66 -14.09
CA TYR A 181 10.50 8.87 -13.01
C TYR A 181 11.76 8.09 -13.45
N ASN A 182 11.89 7.72 -14.73
CA ASN A 182 13.07 7.07 -15.27
C ASN A 182 14.33 7.94 -15.14
N ASP A 183 14.18 9.25 -15.10
CA ASP A 183 15.27 10.20 -14.98
C ASP A 183 15.62 10.50 -13.51
N THR A 184 14.83 9.99 -12.55
CA THR A 184 14.98 10.31 -11.12
C THR A 184 16.33 9.87 -10.57
N GLY A 185 16.84 8.71 -10.98
CA GLY A 185 18.16 8.22 -10.57
C GLY A 185 19.29 9.17 -10.98
N ASP A 186 19.29 9.64 -12.22
CA ASP A 186 20.28 10.56 -12.74
C ASP A 186 20.17 11.94 -12.08
N LEU A 187 18.95 12.42 -11.84
CA LEU A 187 18.68 13.66 -11.12
C LEU A 187 19.23 13.59 -9.68
N ILE A 188 19.01 12.49 -8.98
CA ILE A 188 19.53 12.27 -7.63
C ILE A 188 21.05 12.24 -7.64
N ASN A 189 21.67 11.47 -8.53
CA ASN A 189 23.12 11.33 -8.64
C ASN A 189 23.84 12.63 -9.04
N SER A 190 23.16 13.48 -9.81
CA SER A 190 23.69 14.79 -10.22
C SER A 190 23.40 15.91 -9.24
N SER A 191 22.61 15.66 -8.19
CA SER A 191 22.25 16.65 -7.18
C SER A 191 23.47 16.99 -6.31
N GLY A 192 23.72 18.28 -6.08
CA GLY A 192 24.72 18.74 -5.15
C GLY A 192 24.30 18.59 -3.68
N ASP A 193 25.28 18.63 -2.76
CA ASP A 193 25.07 18.47 -1.31
C ASP A 193 24.08 19.50 -0.71
N GLU A 194 23.94 20.64 -1.34
CA GLU A 194 23.07 21.72 -0.88
C GLU A 194 21.58 21.31 -0.83
N ILE A 195 21.12 20.50 -1.78
CA ILE A 195 19.73 20.06 -1.80
C ILE A 195 19.47 19.08 -0.64
N TRP A 196 20.42 18.19 -0.36
CA TRP A 196 20.31 17.24 0.74
C TRP A 196 20.33 17.95 2.10
N LYS A 197 21.23 18.92 2.29
CA LYS A 197 21.26 19.77 3.48
C LYS A 197 19.94 20.47 3.70
N LYS A 198 19.39 21.13 2.69
CA LYS A 198 18.12 21.84 2.76
C LYS A 198 16.98 20.96 3.25
N TYR A 199 16.85 19.76 2.72
CA TYR A 199 15.74 18.86 3.09
C TYR A 199 16.01 18.07 4.39
N SER A 200 17.26 17.91 4.81
CA SER A 200 17.60 17.28 6.08
C SER A 200 17.50 18.23 7.29
N GLU A 201 17.60 19.54 7.11
CA GLU A 201 17.55 20.53 8.19
C GLU A 201 16.27 20.47 9.05
N THR A 202 15.14 20.08 8.45
CA THR A 202 13.85 19.94 9.14
C THR A 202 13.56 18.52 9.59
N CYS A 203 14.45 17.58 9.30
CA CYS A 203 14.27 16.18 9.65
C CYS A 203 14.49 15.96 11.14
N VAL A 204 13.48 15.42 11.82
CA VAL A 204 13.54 15.07 13.25
C VAL A 204 13.76 13.57 13.49
N SER A 205 14.13 12.82 12.46
CA SER A 205 14.36 11.36 12.49
C SER A 205 13.18 10.57 13.08
N CYS A 206 11.95 10.97 12.79
CA CYS A 206 10.75 10.30 13.31
C CYS A 206 10.39 9.00 12.58
N GLY A 207 11.01 8.70 11.42
CA GLY A 207 10.75 7.50 10.62
C GLY A 207 9.40 7.47 9.89
N ALA A 208 8.60 8.55 9.96
CA ALA A 208 7.27 8.58 9.32
C ALA A 208 7.32 8.31 7.82
N CYS A 209 8.35 8.80 7.12
CA CYS A 209 8.54 8.56 5.69
C CYS A 209 8.70 7.06 5.36
N ALA A 210 9.43 6.31 6.18
CA ALA A 210 9.56 4.87 6.02
C ALA A 210 8.32 4.11 6.49
N ALA A 211 7.64 4.61 7.52
CA ALA A 211 6.41 4.00 8.01
C ALA A 211 5.30 4.04 6.96
N ILE A 212 5.08 5.21 6.32
CA ILE A 212 4.01 5.42 5.35
C ILE A 212 4.32 4.86 3.95
N CYS A 213 5.59 4.78 3.57
CA CYS A 213 5.99 4.29 2.25
C CYS A 213 5.60 2.81 2.08
N PRO A 214 4.85 2.43 1.02
CA PRO A 214 4.36 1.07 0.84
C PRO A 214 5.47 0.05 0.60
N THR A 215 6.66 0.49 0.17
CA THR A 215 7.79 -0.39 -0.20
C THR A 215 8.93 -0.40 0.82
N CYS A 216 8.92 0.49 1.83
CA CYS A 216 9.95 0.49 2.86
C CYS A 216 9.74 -0.65 3.86
N THR A 217 10.73 -1.53 3.97
CA THR A 217 10.65 -2.74 4.81
C THR A 217 11.92 -2.98 5.61
N CYS A 218 12.68 -1.93 5.91
CA CYS A 218 13.85 -2.01 6.80
C CYS A 218 13.45 -2.61 8.15
N PHE A 219 14.29 -3.45 8.71
CA PHE A 219 14.05 -4.09 10.00
C PHE A 219 15.35 -4.33 10.76
N LEU A 220 15.24 -4.45 12.09
CA LEU A 220 16.28 -4.94 12.97
C LEU A 220 15.96 -6.36 13.43
N LEU A 221 16.98 -7.21 13.52
CA LEU A 221 16.91 -8.47 14.22
C LEU A 221 17.48 -8.27 15.64
N LEU A 222 16.63 -8.52 16.62
CA LEU A 222 16.96 -8.39 18.02
C LEU A 222 17.02 -9.77 18.66
N GLU A 223 18.14 -10.08 19.31
CA GLU A 223 18.25 -11.26 20.14
C GLU A 223 17.74 -10.96 21.54
N LYS A 224 16.91 -11.85 22.06
CA LYS A 224 16.35 -11.77 23.40
C LYS A 224 16.77 -12.99 24.23
N PRO A 225 16.62 -12.93 25.57
CA PRO A 225 16.74 -14.10 26.42
C PRO A 225 15.88 -15.27 25.90
N ASP A 226 16.22 -16.51 26.25
CA ASP A 226 15.52 -17.73 25.85
C ASP A 226 15.59 -18.05 24.35
N PHE A 227 16.66 -17.59 23.66
CA PHE A 227 16.89 -17.82 22.23
C PHE A 227 15.80 -17.24 21.31
N GLU A 228 15.04 -16.30 21.78
CA GLU A 228 14.10 -15.58 20.94
C GLU A 228 14.83 -14.64 19.98
N LYS A 229 14.44 -14.67 18.70
CA LYS A 229 14.85 -13.70 17.69
C LYS A 229 13.65 -12.93 17.20
N VAL A 230 13.69 -11.63 17.37
CA VAL A 230 12.57 -10.74 17.03
C VAL A 230 12.98 -9.85 15.87
N ARG A 231 12.21 -9.91 14.78
CA ARG A 231 12.23 -8.92 13.74
C ARG A 231 11.35 -7.74 14.16
N HIS A 232 11.88 -6.55 14.11
CA HIS A 232 11.15 -5.31 14.39
C HIS A 232 11.33 -4.35 13.21
N LEU A 233 10.23 -3.86 12.63
CA LEU A 233 10.31 -2.86 11.56
C LEU A 233 11.04 -1.62 12.05
N ASP A 234 11.91 -1.08 11.21
CA ASP A 234 12.77 0.06 11.50
C ASP A 234 12.81 1.00 10.31
N ALA A 235 13.56 2.08 10.42
CA ALA A 235 13.76 3.06 9.36
C ALA A 235 15.23 3.44 9.25
N CYS A 236 15.73 3.51 8.01
CA CYS A 236 17.11 3.91 7.74
C CYS A 236 17.46 5.32 8.24
N GLN A 237 16.45 6.18 8.50
CA GLN A 237 16.64 7.50 9.09
C GLN A 237 16.82 7.49 10.61
N TYR A 238 16.68 6.35 11.29
CA TYR A 238 16.93 6.30 12.72
C TYR A 238 18.43 6.27 13.01
N PRO A 239 18.91 7.10 13.94
CA PRO A 239 20.36 7.21 14.21
C PRO A 239 21.04 5.92 14.66
N GLY A 240 20.27 4.92 15.08
CA GLY A 240 20.78 3.62 15.50
C GLY A 240 20.87 2.60 14.37
N PHE A 241 20.20 2.81 13.24
CA PHE A 241 20.10 1.82 12.16
C PHE A 241 21.46 1.54 11.50
N GLU A 242 22.29 2.55 11.35
CA GLU A 242 23.61 2.45 10.70
C GLU A 242 24.73 1.96 11.65
N LYS A 243 24.47 1.88 12.96
CA LYS A 243 25.45 1.46 13.94
C LYS A 243 25.65 -0.05 13.91
N VAL A 244 26.88 -0.47 13.67
CA VAL A 244 27.28 -1.88 13.75
C VAL A 244 27.91 -2.18 15.11
N ALA A 245 28.00 -3.46 15.45
CA ALA A 245 28.74 -3.91 16.64
C ALA A 245 30.18 -3.38 16.57
N ALA A 246 30.76 -3.04 17.73
CA ALA A 246 32.07 -2.44 17.90
C ALA A 246 32.16 -0.92 17.59
N GLY A 247 31.06 -0.25 17.38
CA GLY A 247 31.02 1.22 17.25
C GLY A 247 31.59 1.78 15.97
N GLU A 248 31.81 0.93 14.94
CA GLU A 248 32.18 1.40 13.62
C GLU A 248 30.92 1.96 12.91
N ASP A 249 31.10 3.09 12.25
CA ASP A 249 30.09 3.68 11.38
C ASP A 249 30.46 3.36 9.92
N PRO A 250 29.72 2.49 9.23
CA PRO A 250 30.08 2.05 7.88
C PRO A 250 29.97 3.16 6.83
N LEU A 251 29.39 4.32 7.20
CA LEU A 251 29.17 5.44 6.29
C LEU A 251 30.16 6.61 6.51
N LYS A 252 31.17 6.41 7.33
CA LYS A 252 32.29 7.36 7.49
C LYS A 252 33.50 6.99 6.68
#